data_34c4a2697a6dd7012192611f41c407a8
#
_entry.id   34c4a2697a6dd7012192611f41c407a8
#
_cell.length_a   1.000
_cell.length_b   1.000
_cell.length_c   1.000
_cell.angle_alpha   90.00
_cell.angle_beta   90.00
_cell.angle_gamma   90.00
#
_symmetry.space_group_name_H-M   'P 1'
#
loop_
_entity.id
_entity.type
_entity.pdbx_description
1 polymer ?
#
loop_
_entity_poly.entity_id
_entity_poly.type
_entity_poly.pdbx_seq_one_letter_code
_entity_poly.pdbx_strand_id
1 'polypeptide(L)'
;MKIFFYKYGSICEPDISDSFRRLGFEVIDEDMEIYNKNLLPSQCVETVSKKLIDGQFTFVFTINFFPWLSDLCEIMHLKYISLIVDSPVLELYSYSLKNDCNRIFLFDRCLYNEFEPFNQGHIFHVPLAADVNRIQNVIKNASTSEKAKFASDISFIGSTYQEKCPFNRSELNDADRGFTDGIIEAQLKVYGYNFIEELITEDFATRFLEATPG
;
A
#
# COMPACT_ATOMS: atom_id res chain seq x y z
N MET A 1 -3.36 -13.76 22.00
CA MET A 1 -2.17 -13.45 21.20
C MET A 1 -2.01 -11.95 21.13
N LYS A 2 -0.78 -11.45 21.24
CA LYS A 2 -0.46 -10.02 21.22
C LYS A 2 0.19 -9.65 19.90
N ILE A 3 -0.32 -8.62 19.22
CA ILE A 3 0.20 -8.17 17.92
C ILE A 3 0.64 -6.72 18.00
N PHE A 4 1.68 -6.40 17.22
CA PHE A 4 2.14 -5.04 17.01
C PHE A 4 1.63 -4.57 15.67
N PHE A 5 0.80 -3.52 15.66
CA PHE A 5 0.24 -2.96 14.43
C PHE A 5 0.88 -1.61 14.13
N TYR A 6 1.81 -1.59 13.17
CA TYR A 6 2.42 -0.35 12.69
C TYR A 6 1.48 0.34 11.70
N LYS A 7 1.17 1.61 11.97
CA LYS A 7 0.21 2.42 11.22
C LYS A 7 0.87 3.66 10.63
N TYR A 8 0.50 3.97 9.40
CA TYR A 8 0.95 5.17 8.69
C TYR A 8 -0.19 6.11 8.28
N GLY A 9 -1.45 5.77 8.62
CA GLY A 9 -2.64 6.54 8.32
C GLY A 9 -3.45 6.02 7.13
N SER A 10 -3.37 4.72 6.81
CA SER A 10 -4.27 4.10 5.84
C SER A 10 -5.71 4.11 6.34
N ILE A 11 -6.65 4.35 5.42
CA ILE A 11 -8.09 4.34 5.73
C ILE A 11 -8.61 2.97 6.20
N CYS A 12 -7.86 1.89 5.93
CA CYS A 12 -8.21 0.52 6.32
C CYS A 12 -7.77 0.17 7.75
N GLU A 13 -6.83 0.91 8.34
CA GLU A 13 -6.23 0.58 9.65
C GLU A 13 -7.24 0.50 10.78
N PRO A 14 -8.22 1.42 10.91
CA PRO A 14 -9.19 1.35 12.00
C PRO A 14 -10.05 0.08 11.94
N ASP A 15 -10.53 -0.29 10.74
CA ASP A 15 -11.39 -1.45 10.53
C ASP A 15 -10.63 -2.76 10.82
N ILE A 16 -9.37 -2.84 10.40
CA ILE A 16 -8.50 -4.01 10.64
C ILE A 16 -8.15 -4.13 12.12
N SER A 17 -7.76 -3.02 12.77
CA SER A 17 -7.45 -3.01 14.20
C SER A 17 -8.63 -3.46 15.05
N ASP A 18 -9.84 -2.95 14.76
CA ASP A 18 -11.07 -3.36 15.43
C ASP A 18 -11.40 -4.83 15.16
N SER A 19 -11.18 -5.30 13.93
CA SER A 19 -11.40 -6.71 13.59
C SER A 19 -10.48 -7.65 14.37
N PHE A 20 -9.19 -7.32 14.51
CA PHE A 20 -8.27 -8.09 15.36
C PHE A 20 -8.72 -8.13 16.83
N ARG A 21 -9.15 -6.98 17.38
CA ARG A 21 -9.68 -6.95 18.76
C ARG A 21 -10.92 -7.79 18.93
N ARG A 22 -11.85 -7.76 17.97
CA ARG A 22 -13.05 -8.62 17.97
C ARG A 22 -12.70 -10.11 17.92
N LEU A 23 -11.60 -10.47 17.26
CA LEU A 23 -11.09 -11.85 17.24
C LEU A 23 -10.32 -12.23 18.51
N GLY A 24 -10.23 -11.35 19.51
CA GLY A 24 -9.60 -11.62 20.79
C GLY A 24 -8.09 -11.40 20.82
N PHE A 25 -7.53 -10.68 19.85
CA PHE A 25 -6.13 -10.25 19.88
C PHE A 25 -5.95 -9.03 20.78
N GLU A 26 -4.86 -8.99 21.52
CA GLU A 26 -4.34 -7.77 22.13
C GLU A 26 -3.58 -6.99 21.05
N VAL A 27 -4.10 -5.84 20.62
CA VAL A 27 -3.52 -5.03 19.56
C VAL A 27 -2.83 -3.82 20.17
N ILE A 28 -1.52 -3.73 19.97
CA ILE A 28 -0.71 -2.55 20.29
C ILE A 28 -0.51 -1.76 19.01
N ASP A 29 -1.21 -0.65 18.90
CA ASP A 29 -1.10 0.27 17.76
C ASP A 29 0.16 1.13 17.90
N GLU A 30 0.93 1.24 16.80
CA GLU A 30 2.04 2.17 16.64
C GLU A 30 1.66 3.20 15.59
N ASP A 31 1.39 4.40 15.98
CA ASP A 31 0.84 5.47 15.16
C ASP A 31 1.75 6.70 15.03
N MET A 32 3.03 6.58 15.38
CA MET A 32 4.00 7.67 15.37
C MET A 32 4.07 8.37 14.00
N GLU A 33 3.99 7.62 12.91
CA GLU A 33 4.05 8.16 11.55
C GLU A 33 2.78 8.92 11.15
N ILE A 34 1.64 8.59 11.77
CA ILE A 34 0.39 9.33 11.55
C ILE A 34 0.53 10.79 12.01
N TYR A 35 1.19 10.99 13.16
CA TYR A 35 1.34 12.31 13.78
C TYR A 35 2.59 13.07 13.30
N ASN A 36 3.57 12.36 12.76
CA ASN A 36 4.80 12.98 12.26
C ASN A 36 5.25 12.34 10.94
N LYS A 37 4.88 12.97 9.83
CA LYS A 37 5.26 12.53 8.47
C LYS A 37 6.72 12.80 8.09
N ASN A 38 7.45 13.54 8.92
CA ASN A 38 8.85 13.90 8.67
C ASN A 38 9.84 13.02 9.48
N LEU A 39 9.38 11.87 9.98
CA LEU A 39 10.26 10.93 10.67
C LEU A 39 11.32 10.38 9.72
N LEU A 40 12.55 10.39 10.17
CA LEU A 40 13.62 9.70 9.45
C LEU A 40 13.46 8.19 9.64
N PRO A 41 13.77 7.36 8.63
CA PRO A 41 13.69 5.90 8.74
C PRO A 41 14.46 5.35 9.96
N SER A 42 15.61 5.95 10.31
CA SER A 42 16.39 5.57 11.49
C SER A 42 15.63 5.78 12.81
N GLN A 43 14.84 6.84 12.91
CA GLN A 43 14.02 7.10 14.11
C GLN A 43 12.87 6.09 14.23
N CYS A 44 12.27 5.70 13.10
CA CYS A 44 11.26 4.64 13.06
C CYS A 44 11.86 3.33 13.54
N VAL A 45 13.00 2.92 12.99
CA VAL A 45 13.70 1.70 13.38
C VAL A 45 14.06 1.70 14.86
N GLU A 46 14.63 2.80 15.39
CA GLU A 46 15.02 2.90 16.80
C GLU A 46 13.80 2.76 17.74
N THR A 47 12.72 3.47 17.44
CA THR A 47 11.53 3.47 18.30
C THR A 47 10.82 2.12 18.27
N VAL A 48 10.63 1.57 17.07
CA VAL A 48 9.92 0.29 16.88
C VAL A 48 10.74 -0.85 17.45
N SER A 49 12.07 -0.91 17.22
CA SER A 49 12.91 -1.99 17.77
C SER A 49 12.85 -2.07 19.28
N LYS A 50 12.91 -0.94 19.99
CA LYS A 50 12.76 -0.91 21.46
C LYS A 50 11.42 -1.51 21.90
N LYS A 51 10.32 -1.09 21.25
CA LYS A 51 8.98 -1.61 21.59
C LYS A 51 8.82 -3.10 21.28
N LEU A 52 9.41 -3.59 20.19
CA LEU A 52 9.36 -5.00 19.83
C LEU A 52 10.17 -5.87 20.79
N ILE A 53 11.34 -5.41 21.26
CA ILE A 53 12.16 -6.13 22.25
C ILE A 53 11.40 -6.30 23.55
N ASP A 54 10.73 -5.25 24.03
CA ASP A 54 10.05 -5.25 25.33
C ASP A 54 8.68 -5.94 25.29
N GLY A 55 8.07 -6.06 24.09
CA GLY A 55 6.64 -6.30 23.98
C GLY A 55 6.16 -7.74 23.88
N GLN A 56 7.02 -8.74 23.62
CA GLN A 56 6.67 -10.16 23.44
C GLN A 56 5.51 -10.38 22.44
N PHE A 57 5.62 -9.83 21.24
CA PHE A 57 4.60 -9.93 20.20
C PHE A 57 4.61 -11.29 19.49
N THR A 58 3.43 -11.75 19.08
CA THR A 58 3.28 -12.97 18.27
C THR A 58 3.67 -12.70 16.82
N PHE A 59 3.30 -11.52 16.32
CA PHE A 59 3.68 -11.01 14.98
C PHE A 59 3.54 -9.50 14.91
N VAL A 60 4.16 -8.93 13.88
CA VAL A 60 4.01 -7.53 13.46
C VAL A 60 3.06 -7.50 12.27
N PHE A 61 2.16 -6.53 12.23
CA PHE A 61 1.20 -6.34 11.14
C PHE A 61 1.26 -4.94 10.55
N THR A 62 1.12 -4.84 9.21
CA THR A 62 0.96 -3.57 8.50
C THR A 62 -0.08 -3.65 7.39
N ILE A 63 -0.67 -2.52 7.05
CA ILE A 63 -1.23 -2.27 5.74
C ILE A 63 -0.07 -1.85 4.84
N ASN A 64 0.00 -2.41 3.63
CA ASN A 64 1.12 -2.31 2.69
C ASN A 64 2.46 -2.82 3.28
N PHE A 65 3.48 -2.92 2.42
CA PHE A 65 4.76 -3.51 2.77
C PHE A 65 5.78 -2.44 3.15
N PHE A 66 6.49 -2.66 4.26
CA PHE A 66 7.58 -1.81 4.72
C PHE A 66 8.88 -2.61 4.75
N PRO A 67 9.80 -2.42 3.77
CA PRO A 67 11.06 -3.16 3.70
C PRO A 67 11.87 -3.11 4.99
N TRP A 68 12.06 -1.92 5.57
CA TRP A 68 12.82 -1.75 6.81
C TRP A 68 12.22 -2.52 8.00
N LEU A 69 10.89 -2.63 8.05
CA LEU A 69 10.20 -3.37 9.11
C LEU A 69 10.31 -4.88 8.91
N SER A 70 10.26 -5.32 7.65
CA SER A 70 10.55 -6.71 7.28
C SER A 70 11.97 -7.11 7.71
N ASP A 71 12.99 -6.28 7.41
CA ASP A 71 14.38 -6.55 7.81
C ASP A 71 14.55 -6.58 9.33
N LEU A 72 13.89 -5.66 10.04
CA LEU A 72 13.89 -5.67 11.51
C LEU A 72 13.26 -6.94 12.07
N CYS A 73 12.11 -7.36 11.53
CA CYS A 73 11.42 -8.58 11.95
C CYS A 73 12.24 -9.84 11.64
N GLU A 74 12.96 -9.88 10.51
CA GLU A 74 13.87 -10.97 10.16
C GLU A 74 14.99 -11.12 11.19
N ILE A 75 15.67 -10.01 11.55
CA ILE A 75 16.72 -9.98 12.58
C ILE A 75 16.19 -10.43 13.94
N MET A 76 14.96 -10.06 14.28
CA MET A 76 14.34 -10.37 15.57
C MET A 76 13.63 -11.73 15.60
N HIS A 77 13.62 -12.48 14.50
CA HIS A 77 12.88 -13.73 14.33
C HIS A 77 11.38 -13.61 14.65
N LEU A 78 10.80 -12.44 14.37
CA LEU A 78 9.37 -12.18 14.48
C LEU A 78 8.69 -12.35 13.12
N LYS A 79 7.49 -12.92 13.11
CA LYS A 79 6.68 -12.95 11.88
C LYS A 79 6.21 -11.55 11.52
N TYR A 80 6.35 -11.20 10.24
CA TYR A 80 5.85 -9.96 9.67
C TYR A 80 4.72 -10.25 8.69
N ILE A 81 3.54 -9.73 8.97
CA ILE A 81 2.33 -9.90 8.16
C ILE A 81 1.98 -8.56 7.52
N SER A 82 1.89 -8.55 6.20
CA SER A 82 1.56 -7.36 5.42
C SER A 82 0.34 -7.63 4.55
N LEU A 83 -0.70 -6.79 4.68
CA LEU A 83 -1.88 -6.80 3.81
C LEU A 83 -1.76 -5.65 2.81
N ILE A 84 -1.56 -5.99 1.55
CA ILE A 84 -1.45 -5.02 0.47
C ILE A 84 -2.85 -4.61 0.02
N VAL A 85 -3.12 -3.32 0.05
CA VAL A 85 -4.43 -2.73 -0.34
C VAL A 85 -4.32 -1.77 -1.51
N ASP A 86 -3.09 -1.41 -1.91
CA ASP A 86 -2.80 -0.57 -3.07
C ASP A 86 -2.19 -1.40 -4.21
N SER A 87 -2.27 -0.90 -5.44
CA SER A 87 -1.65 -1.51 -6.63
C SER A 87 -1.34 -0.40 -7.65
N PRO A 88 -0.06 -0.28 -8.09
CA PRO A 88 1.13 -1.00 -7.64
C PRO A 88 1.68 -0.50 -6.29
N VAL A 89 2.52 -1.32 -5.65
CA VAL A 89 3.27 -0.98 -4.43
C VAL A 89 4.75 -1.17 -4.71
N LEU A 90 5.51 -0.06 -4.81
CA LEU A 90 6.91 -0.06 -5.20
C LEU A 90 7.82 -0.77 -4.19
N GLU A 91 7.45 -0.76 -2.92
CA GLU A 91 8.19 -1.40 -1.83
C GLU A 91 8.29 -2.92 -1.99
N LEU A 92 7.41 -3.54 -2.77
CA LEU A 92 7.47 -4.98 -3.09
C LEU A 92 8.68 -5.36 -3.95
N TYR A 93 9.27 -4.41 -4.69
CA TYR A 93 10.50 -4.63 -5.48
C TYR A 93 11.78 -4.63 -4.63
N SER A 94 11.66 -4.43 -3.31
CA SER A 94 12.77 -4.50 -2.37
C SER A 94 13.30 -5.94 -2.20
N TYR A 95 14.60 -6.06 -1.93
CA TYR A 95 15.22 -7.34 -1.52
C TYR A 95 14.60 -7.93 -0.25
N SER A 96 14.08 -7.09 0.64
CA SER A 96 13.40 -7.50 1.87
C SER A 96 12.14 -8.33 1.62
N LEU A 97 11.60 -8.33 0.39
CA LEU A 97 10.51 -9.22 -0.01
C LEU A 97 10.85 -10.70 0.26
N LYS A 98 12.13 -11.07 0.16
CA LYS A 98 12.61 -12.46 0.26
C LYS A 98 12.82 -12.94 1.70
N ASN A 99 12.61 -12.10 2.71
CA ASN A 99 12.80 -12.46 4.10
C ASN A 99 11.82 -13.59 4.52
N ASP A 100 12.31 -14.58 5.26
CA ASP A 100 11.54 -15.75 5.70
C ASP A 100 10.46 -15.38 6.73
N CYS A 101 10.63 -14.29 7.43
CA CYS A 101 9.65 -13.77 8.39
C CYS A 101 8.36 -13.29 7.73
N ASN A 102 8.36 -12.97 6.44
CA ASN A 102 7.24 -12.38 5.72
C ASN A 102 6.04 -13.31 5.57
N ARG A 103 4.84 -12.71 5.62
CA ARG A 103 3.57 -13.28 5.17
C ARG A 103 2.80 -12.15 4.49
N ILE A 104 2.88 -12.10 3.16
CA ILE A 104 2.38 -10.98 2.35
C ILE A 104 1.09 -11.40 1.66
N PHE A 105 0.04 -10.64 1.89
CA PHE A 105 -1.28 -10.88 1.33
C PHE A 105 -1.58 -9.84 0.27
N LEU A 106 -1.74 -10.27 -0.98
CA LEU A 106 -1.99 -9.44 -2.16
C LEU A 106 -3.43 -9.63 -2.64
N PHE A 107 -4.16 -8.54 -2.87
CA PHE A 107 -5.51 -8.64 -3.44
C PHE A 107 -5.49 -8.69 -4.97
N ASP A 108 -4.49 -8.06 -5.58
CA ASP A 108 -4.31 -8.04 -7.03
C ASP A 108 -3.65 -9.33 -7.50
N ARG A 109 -4.32 -10.04 -8.41
CA ARG A 109 -3.82 -11.31 -8.95
C ARG A 109 -2.59 -11.12 -9.84
N CYS A 110 -2.48 -9.98 -10.53
CA CYS A 110 -1.32 -9.69 -11.36
C CYS A 110 -0.09 -9.53 -10.48
N LEU A 111 -0.18 -8.72 -9.42
CA LEU A 111 0.90 -8.58 -8.44
C LEU A 111 1.23 -9.92 -7.76
N TYR A 112 0.22 -10.73 -7.41
CA TYR A 112 0.47 -12.05 -6.85
C TYR A 112 1.28 -12.93 -7.79
N ASN A 113 0.90 -13.00 -9.06
CA ASN A 113 1.61 -13.81 -10.06
C ASN A 113 3.04 -13.31 -10.31
N GLU A 114 3.25 -12.01 -10.19
CA GLU A 114 4.56 -11.37 -10.35
C GLU A 114 5.50 -11.66 -9.17
N PHE A 115 5.01 -11.51 -7.93
CA PHE A 115 5.87 -11.54 -6.74
C PHE A 115 5.96 -12.91 -6.05
N GLU A 116 4.96 -13.78 -6.16
CA GLU A 116 4.96 -15.11 -5.53
C GLU A 116 6.22 -15.94 -5.83
N PRO A 117 6.75 -15.95 -7.08
CA PRO A 117 7.97 -16.71 -7.39
C PRO A 117 9.22 -16.26 -6.62
N PHE A 118 9.26 -15.04 -6.10
CA PHE A 118 10.41 -14.50 -5.36
C PHE A 118 10.43 -14.91 -3.88
N ASN A 119 9.27 -15.30 -3.31
CA ASN A 119 9.19 -15.78 -1.93
C ASN A 119 8.05 -16.80 -1.78
N GLN A 120 8.24 -17.96 -2.41
CA GLN A 120 7.24 -19.04 -2.48
C GLN A 120 6.78 -19.51 -1.11
N GLY A 121 5.47 -19.66 -0.93
CA GLY A 121 4.86 -20.07 0.34
C GLY A 121 4.77 -18.97 1.39
N HIS A 122 5.23 -17.75 1.09
CA HIS A 122 5.16 -16.59 1.98
C HIS A 122 4.32 -15.44 1.40
N ILE A 123 3.92 -15.56 0.13
CA ILE A 123 3.04 -14.60 -0.55
C ILE A 123 1.73 -15.31 -0.90
N PHE A 124 0.61 -14.65 -0.61
CA PHE A 124 -0.73 -15.22 -0.69
C PHE A 124 -1.67 -14.27 -1.44
N HIS A 125 -2.57 -14.83 -2.26
CA HIS A 125 -3.65 -14.07 -2.87
C HIS A 125 -4.89 -14.10 -1.99
N VAL A 126 -5.37 -12.93 -1.55
CA VAL A 126 -6.58 -12.78 -0.74
C VAL A 126 -7.35 -11.55 -1.21
N PRO A 127 -8.63 -11.67 -1.58
CA PRO A 127 -9.43 -10.53 -2.00
C PRO A 127 -9.59 -9.52 -0.86
N LEU A 128 -9.75 -8.23 -1.21
CA LEU A 128 -10.11 -7.21 -0.24
C LEU A 128 -11.48 -7.50 0.38
N ALA A 129 -11.62 -7.11 1.63
CA ALA A 129 -12.84 -7.26 2.40
C ALA A 129 -13.35 -5.90 2.91
N ALA A 130 -14.59 -5.87 3.36
CA ALA A 130 -15.21 -4.70 3.96
C ALA A 130 -15.69 -4.99 5.38
N ASP A 131 -15.59 -4.00 6.29
CA ASP A 131 -16.24 -4.09 7.60
C ASP A 131 -17.75 -3.88 7.45
N VAL A 132 -18.47 -5.00 7.26
CA VAL A 132 -19.92 -5.01 7.08
C VAL A 132 -20.64 -4.39 8.28
N ASN A 133 -20.15 -4.63 9.51
CA ASN A 133 -20.79 -4.11 10.72
C ASN A 133 -20.70 -2.59 10.78
N ARG A 134 -19.54 -2.01 10.48
CA ARG A 134 -19.37 -0.55 10.41
C ARG A 134 -20.27 0.05 9.33
N ILE A 135 -20.26 -0.52 8.14
CA ILE A 135 -21.07 -0.03 7.01
C ILE A 135 -22.56 -0.06 7.36
N GLN A 136 -23.07 -1.18 7.91
CA GLN A 136 -24.45 -1.30 8.32
C GLN A 136 -24.82 -0.30 9.40
N ASN A 137 -23.94 -0.07 10.38
CA ASN A 137 -24.17 0.92 11.43
C ASN A 137 -24.22 2.35 10.87
N VAL A 138 -23.34 2.70 9.93
CA VAL A 138 -23.38 4.01 9.24
C VAL A 138 -24.71 4.18 8.51
N ILE A 139 -25.12 3.19 7.72
CA ILE A 139 -26.39 3.24 6.97
C ILE A 139 -27.60 3.36 7.91
N LYS A 140 -27.60 2.58 9.00
CA LYS A 140 -28.70 2.59 9.98
C LYS A 140 -28.84 3.95 10.67
N ASN A 141 -27.73 4.58 11.02
CA ASN A 141 -27.72 5.83 11.80
C ASN A 141 -27.79 7.09 10.91
N ALA A 142 -27.59 6.96 9.61
CA ALA A 142 -27.67 8.08 8.68
C ALA A 142 -29.10 8.63 8.59
N SER A 143 -29.25 9.94 8.69
CA SER A 143 -30.51 10.66 8.52
C SER A 143 -31.04 10.57 7.09
N THR A 144 -32.33 10.85 6.89
CA THR A 144 -32.95 10.89 5.56
C THR A 144 -32.26 11.94 4.66
N SER A 145 -31.84 13.06 5.19
CA SER A 145 -31.15 14.11 4.44
C SER A 145 -29.74 13.68 4.00
N GLU A 146 -28.99 12.97 4.86
CA GLU A 146 -27.68 12.42 4.50
C GLU A 146 -27.82 11.35 3.42
N LYS A 147 -28.78 10.43 3.54
CA LYS A 147 -29.06 9.43 2.51
C LYS A 147 -29.41 10.07 1.18
N ALA A 148 -30.26 11.10 1.18
CA ALA A 148 -30.63 11.81 -0.04
C ALA A 148 -29.43 12.54 -0.68
N LYS A 149 -28.55 13.12 0.14
CA LYS A 149 -27.36 13.84 -0.33
C LYS A 149 -26.40 12.93 -1.11
N PHE A 150 -26.27 11.66 -0.71
CA PHE A 150 -25.33 10.70 -1.32
C PHE A 150 -26.02 9.66 -2.21
N ALA A 151 -27.35 9.77 -2.41
CA ALA A 151 -28.07 8.88 -3.30
C ALA A 151 -27.68 9.17 -4.77
N SER A 152 -27.32 8.13 -5.50
CA SER A 152 -27.01 8.19 -6.92
C SER A 152 -27.22 6.82 -7.55
N ASP A 153 -27.60 6.78 -8.83
CA ASP A 153 -27.73 5.52 -9.57
C ASP A 153 -26.36 4.91 -9.88
N ILE A 154 -25.36 5.77 -10.15
CA ILE A 154 -23.97 5.39 -10.40
C ILE A 154 -23.08 6.39 -9.67
N SER A 155 -22.08 5.89 -8.93
CA SER A 155 -21.12 6.73 -8.23
C SER A 155 -19.69 6.26 -8.44
N PHE A 156 -18.77 7.22 -8.50
CA PHE A 156 -17.33 6.99 -8.43
C PHE A 156 -16.75 7.79 -7.26
N ILE A 157 -15.99 7.11 -6.39
CA ILE A 157 -15.31 7.74 -5.26
C ILE A 157 -13.80 7.55 -5.48
N GLY A 158 -13.10 8.64 -5.77
CA GLY A 158 -11.67 8.60 -6.04
C GLY A 158 -11.10 9.96 -6.38
N SER A 159 -9.80 9.97 -6.68
CA SER A 159 -9.08 11.16 -7.16
C SER A 159 -8.75 10.99 -8.64
N THR A 160 -8.69 12.10 -9.38
CA THR A 160 -8.15 12.10 -10.76
C THR A 160 -6.62 12.02 -10.77
N TYR A 161 -5.97 12.12 -9.61
CA TYR A 161 -4.50 12.13 -9.42
C TYR A 161 -3.74 13.22 -10.18
N GLN A 162 -4.42 14.20 -10.77
CA GLN A 162 -3.77 15.26 -11.58
C GLN A 162 -2.68 16.02 -10.82
N GLU A 163 -2.95 16.38 -9.56
CA GLU A 163 -1.99 17.12 -8.73
C GLU A 163 -0.83 16.26 -8.22
N LYS A 164 -1.05 14.94 -8.13
CA LYS A 164 -0.07 13.98 -7.60
C LYS A 164 0.70 13.25 -8.71
N CYS A 165 0.33 13.44 -9.97
CA CYS A 165 0.96 12.77 -11.10
C CYS A 165 2.39 13.32 -11.31
N PRO A 166 3.45 12.53 -11.14
CA PRO A 166 4.84 12.98 -11.37
C PRO A 166 5.04 13.52 -12.78
N PHE A 167 4.39 12.91 -13.77
CA PHE A 167 4.46 13.36 -15.18
C PHE A 167 4.03 14.81 -15.36
N ASN A 168 2.98 15.27 -14.67
CA ASN A 168 2.52 16.66 -14.75
C ASN A 168 3.51 17.66 -14.14
N ARG A 169 4.42 17.19 -13.28
CA ARG A 169 5.45 17.98 -12.61
C ARG A 169 6.83 17.84 -13.23
N SER A 170 7.01 16.92 -14.19
CA SER A 170 8.28 16.68 -14.83
C SER A 170 8.64 17.79 -15.83
N GLU A 171 9.92 18.15 -15.88
CA GLU A 171 10.49 19.14 -16.81
C GLU A 171 11.06 18.45 -18.07
N LEU A 172 10.24 17.62 -18.72
CA LEU A 172 10.61 16.93 -19.94
C LEU A 172 10.80 17.92 -21.10
N ASN A 173 11.78 17.65 -21.96
CA ASN A 173 11.91 18.36 -23.24
C ASN A 173 10.71 18.04 -24.16
N ASP A 174 10.51 18.84 -25.21
CA ASP A 174 9.35 18.73 -26.11
C ASP A 174 9.25 17.35 -26.79
N ALA A 175 10.38 16.73 -27.13
CA ALA A 175 10.40 15.42 -27.78
C ALA A 175 9.95 14.31 -26.84
N ASP A 176 10.49 14.26 -25.61
CA ASP A 176 10.13 13.27 -24.59
C ASP A 176 8.69 13.50 -24.11
N ARG A 177 8.24 14.77 -24.00
CA ARG A 177 6.85 15.11 -23.69
C ARG A 177 5.91 14.60 -24.78
N GLY A 178 6.19 14.90 -26.04
CA GLY A 178 5.38 14.45 -27.17
C GLY A 178 5.34 12.92 -27.32
N PHE A 179 6.45 12.24 -27.03
CA PHE A 179 6.51 10.78 -27.00
C PHE A 179 5.59 10.21 -25.92
N THR A 180 5.66 10.75 -24.71
CA THR A 180 4.82 10.29 -23.59
C THR A 180 3.34 10.55 -23.85
N ASP A 181 2.98 11.74 -24.32
CA ASP A 181 1.60 12.08 -24.67
C ASP A 181 1.06 11.12 -25.74
N GLY A 182 1.86 10.81 -26.76
CA GLY A 182 1.50 9.86 -27.80
C GLY A 182 1.26 8.44 -27.28
N ILE A 183 2.10 7.95 -26.37
CA ILE A 183 1.92 6.65 -25.72
C ILE A 183 0.63 6.63 -24.91
N ILE A 184 0.39 7.66 -24.08
CA ILE A 184 -0.82 7.77 -23.26
C ILE A 184 -2.07 7.78 -24.14
N GLU A 185 -2.09 8.60 -25.19
CA GLU A 185 -3.23 8.63 -26.13
C GLU A 185 -3.47 7.28 -26.83
N ALA A 186 -2.40 6.57 -27.19
CA ALA A 186 -2.52 5.25 -27.77
C ALA A 186 -3.06 4.23 -26.78
N GLN A 187 -2.54 4.22 -25.53
CA GLN A 187 -2.97 3.30 -24.48
C GLN A 187 -4.44 3.51 -24.11
N LEU A 188 -4.94 4.75 -24.10
CA LEU A 188 -6.36 5.04 -23.84
C LEU A 188 -7.32 4.41 -24.86
N LYS A 189 -6.83 4.02 -26.04
CA LYS A 189 -7.61 3.36 -27.10
C LYS A 189 -7.52 1.82 -27.04
N VAL A 190 -6.63 1.28 -26.19
CA VAL A 190 -6.41 -0.17 -26.04
C VAL A 190 -6.88 -0.62 -24.67
N TYR A 191 -7.91 -1.44 -24.65
CA TYR A 191 -8.44 -2.00 -23.41
C TYR A 191 -7.94 -3.43 -23.17
N GLY A 192 -7.60 -3.74 -21.90
CA GLY A 192 -7.22 -5.10 -21.48
C GLY A 192 -5.77 -5.50 -21.81
N TYR A 193 -4.96 -4.60 -22.37
CA TYR A 193 -3.53 -4.82 -22.60
C TYR A 193 -2.73 -3.55 -22.32
N ASN A 194 -1.70 -3.65 -21.48
CA ASN A 194 -0.77 -2.56 -21.21
C ASN A 194 0.50 -2.78 -22.03
N PHE A 195 0.77 -1.89 -22.96
CA PHE A 195 1.97 -1.92 -23.82
C PHE A 195 2.98 -0.81 -23.48
N ILE A 196 2.70 0.03 -22.48
CA ILE A 196 3.55 1.18 -22.14
C ILE A 196 4.97 0.71 -21.83
N GLU A 197 5.11 -0.34 -21.01
CA GLU A 197 6.41 -0.88 -20.60
C GLU A 197 7.26 -1.36 -21.79
N GLU A 198 6.64 -1.89 -22.83
CA GLU A 198 7.33 -2.36 -24.03
C GLU A 198 7.95 -1.23 -24.85
N LEU A 199 7.43 0.00 -24.70
CA LEU A 199 7.88 1.19 -25.43
C LEU A 199 8.87 2.04 -24.62
N ILE A 200 8.92 1.85 -23.29
CA ILE A 200 9.84 2.60 -22.43
C ILE A 200 11.22 1.96 -22.48
N THR A 201 12.18 2.69 -23.04
CA THR A 201 13.59 2.28 -23.03
C THR A 201 14.28 2.71 -21.73
N GLU A 202 15.36 2.02 -21.34
CA GLU A 202 16.18 2.41 -20.17
C GLU A 202 16.69 3.86 -20.28
N ASP A 203 17.07 4.27 -21.48
CA ASP A 203 17.54 5.63 -21.77
C ASP A 203 16.42 6.67 -21.56
N PHE A 204 15.20 6.40 -22.03
CA PHE A 204 14.04 7.25 -21.76
C PHE A 204 13.70 7.28 -20.27
N ALA A 205 13.67 6.12 -19.59
CA ALA A 205 13.39 6.04 -18.16
C ALA A 205 14.38 6.86 -17.32
N THR A 206 15.68 6.81 -17.70
CA THR A 206 16.72 7.62 -17.04
C THR A 206 16.44 9.12 -17.20
N ARG A 207 16.20 9.60 -18.42
CA ARG A 207 15.88 11.01 -18.68
C ARG A 207 14.61 11.46 -17.96
N PHE A 208 13.59 10.57 -17.91
CA PHE A 208 12.35 10.86 -17.21
C PHE A 208 12.55 11.04 -15.71
N LEU A 209 13.35 10.17 -15.08
CA LEU A 209 13.68 10.26 -13.66
C LEU A 209 14.49 11.53 -13.33
N GLU A 210 15.46 11.89 -14.19
CA GLU A 210 16.25 13.12 -14.03
C GLU A 210 15.39 14.38 -14.16
N ALA A 211 14.38 14.36 -15.02
CA ALA A 211 13.46 15.48 -15.25
C ALA A 211 12.29 15.55 -14.25
N THR A 212 12.16 14.58 -13.36
CA THR A 212 11.04 14.50 -12.41
C THR A 212 11.51 14.85 -11.00
N PRO A 213 10.98 15.94 -10.39
CA PRO A 213 11.33 16.30 -9.02
C PRO A 213 10.84 15.21 -8.05
N GLY A 214 11.70 14.86 -7.09
CA GLY A 214 11.41 13.88 -6.03
C GLY A 214 10.36 14.36 -5.02
#